data_181f46eed84adda62eeb643bda526042
#
_entry.id   181f46eed84adda62eeb643bda526042
#
_cell.length_a   1.000
_cell.length_b   1.000
_cell.length_c   1.000
_cell.angle_alpha   90.00
_cell.angle_beta   90.00
_cell.angle_gamma   90.00
#
_symmetry.space_group_name_H-M   'P 1'
#
loop_
_entity.id
_entity.type
_entity.pdbx_description
1 polymer ?
#
loop_
_entity_poly.entity_id
_entity_poly.type
_entity_poly.pdbx_seq_one_letter_code
_entity_poly.pdbx_strand_id
1 'polypeptide(L)'
;MAQSAVEFVSVYGFVLLIIGSVLAVLLIFSNLPLTIYPPGCHSYGGFKCSDILYAPNSTTSNSSVFIFLSNAQPGIVNISSFVATIDNKRSVSGSCAPSRSTQGNTIRCIADVPLSAKVGSIYAGYYTIYANYCAPLPYLQDSTVCQSNNNVSFTGQFIVQGS
;
A
#
# COMPACT_ATOMS: atom_id res chain seq x y z
N MET A 1 64.36 20.76 -10.55
CA MET A 1 63.43 20.53 -9.41
C MET A 1 61.98 20.98 -9.66
N ALA A 2 61.67 21.68 -10.76
CA ALA A 2 60.27 22.08 -11.06
C ALA A 2 59.44 21.00 -11.71
N GLN A 3 60.04 19.99 -12.34
CA GLN A 3 59.34 18.92 -13.07
C GLN A 3 58.55 17.97 -12.16
N SER A 4 59.05 17.66 -10.96
CA SER A 4 58.39 16.79 -10.00
C SER A 4 57.12 17.40 -9.38
N ALA A 5 57.06 18.72 -9.26
CA ALA A 5 55.91 19.41 -8.70
C ALA A 5 54.75 19.44 -9.67
N VAL A 6 54.98 19.57 -10.97
CA VAL A 6 53.93 19.56 -12.01
C VAL A 6 53.35 18.17 -12.19
N GLU A 7 54.17 17.11 -12.15
CA GLU A 7 53.67 15.73 -12.20
C GLU A 7 52.85 15.38 -10.98
N PHE A 8 53.29 15.81 -9.78
CA PHE A 8 52.53 15.59 -8.55
C PHE A 8 51.16 16.27 -8.60
N VAL A 9 51.09 17.55 -8.97
CA VAL A 9 49.84 18.30 -9.08
C VAL A 9 48.93 17.72 -10.15
N SER A 10 49.46 17.24 -11.27
CA SER A 10 48.66 16.61 -12.33
C SER A 10 48.03 15.30 -11.87
N VAL A 11 48.77 14.40 -11.22
CA VAL A 11 48.25 13.10 -10.75
C VAL A 11 47.24 13.28 -9.61
N TYR A 12 47.57 14.09 -8.62
CA TYR A 12 46.65 14.34 -7.50
C TYR A 12 45.44 15.17 -7.91
N GLY A 13 45.58 16.12 -8.80
CA GLY A 13 44.46 16.87 -9.36
C GLY A 13 43.47 15.97 -10.09
N PHE A 14 43.97 15.01 -10.86
CA PHE A 14 43.12 14.04 -11.55
C PHE A 14 42.39 13.09 -10.58
N VAL A 15 43.06 12.60 -9.54
CA VAL A 15 42.47 11.77 -8.50
C VAL A 15 41.38 12.51 -7.73
N LEU A 16 41.62 13.77 -7.35
CA LEU A 16 40.63 14.61 -6.70
C LEU A 16 39.40 14.87 -7.58
N LEU A 17 39.61 15.04 -8.88
CA LEU A 17 38.54 15.25 -9.85
C LEU A 17 37.67 14.00 -9.97
N ILE A 18 38.24 12.77 -9.98
CA ILE A 18 37.50 11.51 -9.98
C ILE A 18 36.72 11.37 -8.68
N ILE A 19 37.34 11.57 -7.53
CA ILE A 19 36.67 11.48 -6.23
C ILE A 19 35.50 12.48 -6.15
N GLY A 20 35.75 13.74 -6.57
CA GLY A 20 34.72 14.77 -6.58
C GLY A 20 33.54 14.43 -7.50
N SER A 21 33.81 13.87 -8.68
CA SER A 21 32.74 13.44 -9.60
C SER A 21 31.91 12.27 -9.04
N VAL A 22 32.54 11.29 -8.42
CA VAL A 22 31.86 10.19 -7.77
C VAL A 22 31.00 10.67 -6.61
N LEU A 23 31.51 11.53 -5.76
CA LEU A 23 30.77 12.14 -4.66
C LEU A 23 29.58 12.98 -5.15
N ALA A 24 29.74 13.76 -6.21
CA ALA A 24 28.67 14.53 -6.82
C ALA A 24 27.53 13.61 -7.33
N VAL A 25 27.89 12.53 -8.02
CA VAL A 25 26.91 11.53 -8.49
C VAL A 25 26.19 10.88 -7.31
N LEU A 26 26.90 10.46 -6.26
CA LEU A 26 26.30 9.89 -5.07
C LEU A 26 25.34 10.86 -4.35
N LEU A 27 25.71 12.16 -4.27
CA LEU A 27 24.85 13.19 -3.70
C LEU A 27 23.58 13.42 -4.54
N ILE A 28 23.69 13.38 -5.87
CA ILE A 28 22.52 13.48 -6.75
C ILE A 28 21.60 12.27 -6.52
N PHE A 29 22.14 11.05 -6.49
CA PHE A 29 21.35 9.85 -6.26
C PHE A 29 20.75 9.76 -4.84
N SER A 30 21.45 10.27 -3.83
CA SER A 30 20.92 10.29 -2.45
C SER A 30 19.80 11.31 -2.25
N ASN A 31 19.74 12.36 -3.05
CA ASN A 31 18.68 13.37 -3.01
C ASN A 31 17.54 13.09 -4.00
N LEU A 32 17.67 12.10 -4.88
CA LEU A 32 16.54 11.61 -5.65
C LEU A 32 15.60 10.89 -4.66
N PRO A 33 14.33 11.31 -4.52
CA PRO A 33 13.35 10.53 -3.79
C PRO A 33 13.11 9.24 -4.58
N LEU A 34 13.93 8.23 -4.34
CA LEU A 34 13.83 6.88 -4.94
C LEU A 34 12.65 6.11 -4.39
N THR A 35 11.61 6.78 -3.98
CA THR A 35 10.32 6.17 -3.64
C THR A 35 9.40 6.18 -4.85
N ILE A 36 9.86 5.63 -5.97
CA ILE A 36 8.93 5.15 -6.99
C ILE A 36 8.36 3.84 -6.42
N TYR A 37 7.49 3.96 -5.43
CA TYR A 37 6.64 2.85 -5.06
C TYR A 37 5.58 2.73 -6.15
N PRO A 38 5.55 1.66 -6.93
CA PRO A 38 4.45 1.45 -7.85
C PRO A 38 3.15 1.48 -7.06
N PRO A 39 2.08 2.08 -7.61
CA PRO A 39 0.77 2.00 -6.98
C PRO A 39 0.46 0.53 -6.76
N GLY A 40 -0.01 0.19 -5.58
CA GLY A 40 -0.24 -1.19 -5.22
C GLY A 40 -0.72 -1.32 -3.80
N CYS A 41 -1.09 -2.52 -3.44
CA CYS A 41 -1.50 -2.83 -2.09
C CYS A 41 -0.85 -4.11 -1.56
N HIS A 42 -0.65 -4.13 -0.27
CA HIS A 42 -0.12 -5.27 0.44
C HIS A 42 -0.99 -5.54 1.66
N SER A 43 -1.37 -6.80 1.87
CA SER A 43 -2.16 -7.18 3.04
C SER A 43 -1.37 -8.09 3.96
N TYR A 44 -1.60 -7.92 5.24
CA TYR A 44 -1.04 -8.74 6.29
C TYR A 44 -2.12 -9.67 6.81
N GLY A 45 -1.90 -10.97 6.72
CA GLY A 45 -2.85 -11.98 7.19
C GLY A 45 -3.90 -12.40 6.16
N GLY A 46 -5.05 -12.82 6.58
CA GLY A 46 -6.07 -13.59 5.88
C GLY A 46 -6.61 -13.16 4.53
N PHE A 47 -6.24 -11.99 4.02
CA PHE A 47 -6.59 -11.52 2.70
C PHE A 47 -5.35 -11.29 1.86
N LYS A 48 -5.45 -11.54 0.56
CA LYS A 48 -4.46 -11.15 -0.44
C LYS A 48 -5.00 -9.94 -1.20
N CYS A 49 -4.27 -8.84 -1.19
CA CYS A 49 -4.63 -7.70 -2.02
C CYS A 49 -4.25 -7.99 -3.47
N SER A 50 -5.23 -7.86 -4.36
CA SER A 50 -5.05 -8.12 -5.79
C SER A 50 -4.89 -6.83 -6.59
N ASP A 51 -5.61 -5.77 -6.22
CA ASP A 51 -5.57 -4.50 -6.95
C ASP A 51 -6.07 -3.35 -6.08
N ILE A 52 -5.73 -2.14 -6.48
CA ILE A 52 -6.22 -0.91 -5.89
C ILE A 52 -6.46 0.14 -6.96
N LEU A 53 -7.63 0.79 -6.90
CA LEU A 53 -8.00 1.87 -7.80
C LEU A 53 -8.33 3.12 -6.99
N TYR A 54 -7.94 4.25 -7.52
CA TYR A 54 -8.26 5.55 -6.99
C TYR A 54 -9.10 6.31 -8.01
N ALA A 55 -10.32 6.67 -7.62
CA ALA A 55 -11.24 7.41 -8.47
C ALA A 55 -11.48 8.80 -7.89
N PRO A 56 -10.94 9.86 -8.50
CA PRO A 56 -11.26 11.22 -8.11
C PRO A 56 -12.72 11.53 -8.47
N ASN A 57 -13.44 12.13 -7.54
CA ASN A 57 -14.77 12.64 -7.84
C ASN A 57 -14.66 14.12 -8.23
N SER A 58 -14.93 14.43 -9.50
CA SER A 58 -14.81 15.79 -10.05
C SER A 58 -15.85 16.76 -9.50
N THR A 59 -16.94 16.27 -8.93
CA THR A 59 -18.05 17.10 -8.43
C THR A 59 -17.98 17.38 -6.93
N THR A 60 -17.25 16.55 -6.20
CA THR A 60 -17.05 16.69 -4.74
C THR A 60 -15.56 16.68 -4.45
N SER A 61 -15.14 17.38 -3.39
CA SER A 61 -13.73 17.34 -2.94
C SER A 61 -13.34 15.96 -2.35
N ASN A 62 -14.13 14.95 -2.60
CA ASN A 62 -13.93 13.59 -2.11
C ASN A 62 -13.44 12.71 -3.24
N SER A 63 -12.65 11.72 -2.90
CA SER A 63 -12.18 10.69 -3.82
C SER A 63 -12.50 9.32 -3.24
N SER A 64 -12.76 8.35 -4.10
CA SER A 64 -13.06 6.98 -3.66
C SER A 64 -11.84 6.09 -3.87
N VAL A 65 -11.47 5.36 -2.85
CA VAL A 65 -10.45 4.30 -2.90
C VAL A 65 -11.16 2.96 -2.96
N PHE A 66 -10.85 2.19 -3.98
CA PHE A 66 -11.34 0.82 -4.20
C PHE A 66 -10.20 -0.14 -3.95
N ILE A 67 -10.39 -1.08 -3.04
CA ILE A 67 -9.40 -2.12 -2.74
C ILE A 67 -10.02 -3.48 -3.05
N PHE A 68 -9.35 -4.23 -3.91
CA PHE A 68 -9.77 -5.59 -4.29
C PHE A 68 -8.96 -6.60 -3.51
N LEU A 69 -9.65 -7.43 -2.74
CA LEU A 69 -9.05 -8.39 -1.83
C LEU A 69 -9.58 -9.78 -2.13
N SER A 70 -8.72 -10.77 -2.11
CA SER A 70 -9.10 -12.18 -2.18
C SER A 70 -8.95 -12.82 -0.80
N ASN A 71 -9.98 -13.53 -0.37
CA ASN A 71 -9.93 -14.26 0.90
C ASN A 71 -8.97 -15.46 0.78
N ALA A 72 -7.88 -15.42 1.54
CA ALA A 72 -6.88 -16.49 1.60
C ALA A 72 -7.13 -17.47 2.75
N GLN A 73 -8.10 -17.20 3.63
CA GLN A 73 -8.40 -18.04 4.79
C GLN A 73 -9.23 -19.27 4.39
N PRO A 74 -8.91 -20.43 4.95
CA PRO A 74 -9.72 -21.65 4.76
C PRO A 74 -11.00 -21.53 5.60
N GLY A 75 -12.05 -20.95 5.02
CA GLY A 75 -13.33 -20.79 5.71
C GLY A 75 -14.12 -19.60 5.20
N ILE A 76 -15.13 -19.23 5.97
CA ILE A 76 -16.00 -18.11 5.65
C ILE A 76 -15.62 -16.92 6.51
N VAL A 77 -15.49 -15.77 5.88
CA VAL A 77 -15.26 -14.50 6.56
C VAL A 77 -16.48 -13.61 6.34
N ASN A 78 -17.11 -13.17 7.44
CA ASN A 78 -18.19 -12.18 7.42
C ASN A 78 -17.61 -10.82 7.81
N ILE A 79 -17.56 -9.90 6.88
CA ILE A 79 -17.00 -8.55 7.08
C ILE A 79 -18.05 -7.70 7.79
N SER A 80 -17.69 -7.17 8.94
CA SER A 80 -18.54 -6.28 9.74
C SER A 80 -18.28 -4.81 9.46
N SER A 81 -17.01 -4.42 9.27
CA SER A 81 -16.64 -3.06 8.94
C SER A 81 -15.30 -2.99 8.22
N PHE A 82 -15.12 -1.91 7.47
CA PHE A 82 -13.90 -1.57 6.76
C PHE A 82 -13.51 -0.13 7.08
N VAL A 83 -12.26 0.11 7.40
CA VAL A 83 -11.73 1.44 7.70
C VAL A 83 -10.47 1.63 6.87
N ALA A 84 -10.40 2.72 6.12
CA ALA A 84 -9.20 3.14 5.42
C ALA A 84 -8.62 4.39 6.09
N THR A 85 -7.31 4.41 6.30
CA THR A 85 -6.60 5.56 6.87
C THR A 85 -5.56 6.03 5.88
N ILE A 86 -5.56 7.31 5.54
CA ILE A 86 -4.63 7.91 4.58
C ILE A 86 -3.75 8.92 5.31
N ASP A 87 -2.45 8.91 4.95
CA ASP A 87 -1.41 9.79 5.50
C ASP A 87 -1.35 9.79 7.04
N ASN A 88 -1.72 8.67 7.67
CA ASN A 88 -1.78 8.50 9.13
C ASN A 88 -2.63 9.54 9.87
N LYS A 89 -3.48 10.27 9.17
CA LYS A 89 -4.22 11.41 9.75
C LYS A 89 -5.73 11.28 9.67
N ARG A 90 -6.24 10.60 8.64
CA ARG A 90 -7.69 10.53 8.39
C ARG A 90 -8.14 9.11 8.22
N SER A 91 -8.94 8.64 9.15
CA SER A 91 -9.60 7.33 9.06
C SER A 91 -11.02 7.54 8.56
N VAL A 92 -11.39 6.79 7.56
CA VAL A 92 -12.71 6.82 6.94
C VAL A 92 -13.30 5.44 6.93
N SER A 93 -14.54 5.32 7.38
CA SER A 93 -15.29 4.09 7.30
C SER A 93 -15.77 3.87 5.87
N GLY A 94 -15.68 2.65 5.41
CA GLY A 94 -16.14 2.21 4.11
C GLY A 94 -16.96 0.95 4.20
N SER A 95 -17.26 0.37 3.05
CA SER A 95 -18.01 -0.87 2.93
C SER A 95 -17.32 -1.85 2.00
N CYS A 96 -17.56 -3.14 2.23
CA CYS A 96 -17.07 -4.21 1.37
C CYS A 96 -18.24 -5.01 0.80
N ALA A 97 -18.12 -5.38 -0.47
CA ALA A 97 -19.09 -6.21 -1.17
C ALA A 97 -18.37 -7.34 -1.94
N PRO A 98 -18.81 -8.61 -1.77
CA PRO A 98 -19.82 -9.08 -0.82
C PRO A 98 -19.32 -9.00 0.63
N SER A 99 -20.22 -8.85 1.59
CA SER A 99 -19.88 -8.84 3.02
C SER A 99 -19.48 -10.22 3.54
N ARG A 100 -19.85 -11.28 2.84
CA ARG A 100 -19.48 -12.67 3.14
C ARG A 100 -18.61 -13.21 2.02
N SER A 101 -17.45 -13.77 2.40
CA SER A 101 -16.48 -14.30 1.46
C SER A 101 -15.97 -15.66 1.89
N THR A 102 -15.95 -16.60 0.95
CA THR A 102 -15.28 -17.90 1.08
C THR A 102 -13.88 -17.84 0.53
N GLN A 103 -13.06 -18.84 0.81
CA GLN A 103 -11.69 -18.92 0.31
C GLN A 103 -11.63 -18.75 -1.22
N GLY A 104 -10.69 -17.92 -1.68
CA GLY A 104 -10.49 -17.62 -3.10
C GLY A 104 -11.43 -16.57 -3.68
N ASN A 105 -12.53 -16.22 -3.01
CA ASN A 105 -13.45 -15.20 -3.51
C ASN A 105 -12.87 -13.80 -3.36
N THR A 106 -13.10 -12.98 -4.38
CA THR A 106 -12.71 -11.58 -4.38
C THR A 106 -13.81 -10.72 -3.78
N ILE A 107 -13.42 -9.80 -2.91
CA ILE A 107 -14.26 -8.76 -2.33
C ILE A 107 -13.75 -7.39 -2.79
N ARG A 108 -14.66 -6.45 -2.96
CA ARG A 108 -14.35 -5.06 -3.26
C ARG A 108 -14.71 -4.20 -2.07
N CYS A 109 -13.73 -3.54 -1.50
CA CYS A 109 -13.92 -2.57 -0.42
C CYS A 109 -13.81 -1.14 -0.98
N ILE A 110 -14.68 -0.25 -0.54
CA ILE A 110 -14.77 1.13 -0.98
C ILE A 110 -14.73 2.03 0.23
N ALA A 111 -13.90 3.07 0.20
CA ALA A 111 -13.89 4.15 1.17
C ALA A 111 -13.86 5.49 0.45
N ASP A 112 -14.74 6.41 0.84
CA ASP A 112 -14.77 7.78 0.31
C ASP A 112 -13.89 8.66 1.17
N VAL A 113 -12.78 9.09 0.61
CA VAL A 113 -11.76 9.85 1.32
C VAL A 113 -11.88 11.33 0.96
N PRO A 114 -11.92 12.24 1.95
CA PRO A 114 -11.98 13.67 1.70
C PRO A 114 -10.60 14.19 1.27
N LEU A 115 -10.14 13.76 0.11
CA LEU A 115 -8.92 14.21 -0.54
C LEU A 115 -9.28 14.80 -1.88
N SER A 116 -8.89 16.05 -2.11
CA SER A 116 -8.87 16.59 -3.46
C SER A 116 -7.69 15.97 -4.20
N ALA A 117 -8.00 15.13 -5.18
CA ALA A 117 -6.99 14.52 -6.02
C ALA A 117 -6.21 15.60 -6.79
N LYS A 118 -4.92 15.68 -6.52
CA LYS A 118 -3.99 16.37 -7.42
C LYS A 118 -3.38 15.32 -8.33
N VAL A 119 -3.45 15.55 -9.62
CA VAL A 119 -2.80 14.71 -10.63
C VAL A 119 -1.32 14.51 -10.27
N GLY A 120 -0.87 13.27 -10.26
CA GLY A 120 0.51 12.92 -9.95
C GLY A 120 0.85 12.83 -8.46
N SER A 121 -0.05 13.18 -7.55
CA SER A 121 0.19 13.02 -6.11
C SER A 121 0.14 11.55 -5.70
N ILE A 122 1.06 11.13 -4.85
CA ILE A 122 1.11 9.79 -4.29
C ILE A 122 0.55 9.84 -2.86
N TYR A 123 -0.40 8.98 -2.58
CA TYR A 123 -1.00 8.83 -1.26
C TYR A 123 -0.70 7.43 -0.72
N ALA A 124 -0.17 7.37 0.48
CA ALA A 124 0.06 6.13 1.21
C ALA A 124 -0.96 6.00 2.33
N GLY A 125 -1.41 4.79 2.57
CA GLY A 125 -2.35 4.54 3.64
C GLY A 125 -2.35 3.09 4.09
N TYR A 126 -3.17 2.82 5.09
CA TYR A 126 -3.46 1.47 5.52
C TYR A 126 -4.97 1.28 5.66
N TYR A 127 -5.38 0.04 5.59
CA TYR A 127 -6.76 -0.34 5.80
C TYR A 127 -6.85 -1.41 6.87
N THR A 128 -7.99 -1.44 7.53
CA THR A 128 -8.35 -2.45 8.52
C THR A 128 -9.73 -2.99 8.20
N ILE A 129 -9.85 -4.31 8.11
CA ILE A 129 -11.09 -5.03 7.95
C ILE A 129 -11.38 -5.71 9.28
N TYR A 130 -12.54 -5.44 9.84
CA TYR A 130 -13.06 -6.16 10.98
C TYR A 130 -14.05 -7.20 10.49
N ALA A 131 -13.89 -8.43 10.91
CA ALA A 131 -14.69 -9.52 10.42
C ALA A 131 -14.88 -10.61 11.48
N ASN A 132 -15.92 -11.39 11.31
CA ASN A 132 -16.12 -12.63 12.04
C ASN A 132 -15.62 -13.78 11.18
N TYR A 133 -14.68 -14.54 11.69
CA TYR A 133 -14.13 -15.69 11.02
C TYR A 133 -14.85 -16.96 11.45
N CYS A 134 -15.32 -17.73 10.46
CA CYS A 134 -15.96 -19.00 10.63
C CYS A 134 -15.03 -20.09 10.11
N ALA A 135 -14.39 -20.80 11.00
CA ALA A 135 -13.57 -21.96 10.63
C ALA A 135 -14.44 -23.06 10.02
N PRO A 136 -13.96 -23.76 8.98
CA PRO A 136 -14.65 -24.94 8.49
C PRO A 136 -14.62 -26.01 9.58
N LEU A 137 -15.81 -26.49 9.97
CA LEU A 137 -15.89 -27.64 10.85
C LEU A 137 -15.58 -28.91 10.03
N PRO A 138 -14.63 -29.76 10.47
CA PRO A 138 -14.19 -30.92 9.70
C PRO A 138 -15.26 -31.95 9.43
N TYR A 139 -16.44 -31.85 10.06
CA TYR A 139 -17.51 -32.85 9.99
C TYR A 139 -18.85 -32.32 9.45
N LEU A 140 -18.97 -31.01 9.18
CA LEU A 140 -20.22 -30.45 8.66
C LEU A 140 -19.96 -29.79 7.32
N GLN A 141 -20.40 -30.44 6.26
CA GLN A 141 -20.31 -29.97 4.89
C GLN A 141 -21.14 -28.69 4.61
N ASP A 142 -22.05 -28.36 5.53
CA ASP A 142 -22.92 -27.19 5.46
C ASP A 142 -22.63 -26.25 6.64
N SER A 143 -21.50 -25.55 6.58
CA SER A 143 -21.08 -24.61 7.61
C SER A 143 -21.76 -23.25 7.44
N THR A 144 -23.07 -23.21 7.53
CA THR A 144 -23.85 -21.96 7.56
C THR A 144 -23.80 -21.27 8.94
N VAL A 145 -23.31 -21.96 9.95
CA VAL A 145 -23.31 -21.48 11.34
C VAL A 145 -21.94 -20.97 11.70
N CYS A 146 -21.75 -19.66 11.61
CA CYS A 146 -20.63 -18.99 12.25
C CYS A 146 -20.83 -18.96 13.76
N GLN A 147 -19.97 -19.59 14.53
CA GLN A 147 -19.92 -19.28 15.96
C GLN A 147 -19.47 -17.82 16.12
N SER A 148 -20.35 -17.00 16.69
CA SER A 148 -20.35 -15.53 16.63
C SER A 148 -19.25 -14.79 17.41
N ASN A 149 -18.20 -15.44 17.88
CA ASN A 149 -17.28 -14.83 18.85
C ASN A 149 -15.82 -14.66 18.40
N ASN A 150 -15.48 -14.98 17.16
CA ASN A 150 -14.12 -14.77 16.67
C ASN A 150 -14.02 -13.47 15.85
N ASN A 151 -14.13 -12.33 16.54
CA ASN A 151 -13.81 -11.06 15.92
C ASN A 151 -12.32 -11.03 15.60
N VAL A 152 -12.00 -10.90 14.32
CA VAL A 152 -10.63 -10.79 13.81
C VAL A 152 -10.48 -9.48 13.05
N SER A 153 -9.28 -8.93 13.09
CA SER A 153 -8.95 -7.77 12.26
C SER A 153 -7.84 -8.13 11.29
N PHE A 154 -8.01 -7.71 10.05
CA PHE A 154 -7.01 -7.85 9.00
C PHE A 154 -6.55 -6.48 8.56
N THR A 155 -5.26 -6.26 8.51
CA THR A 155 -4.67 -5.00 8.12
C THR A 155 -3.88 -5.12 6.83
N GLY A 156 -3.75 -4.03 6.11
CA GLY A 156 -2.90 -3.96 4.94
C GLY A 156 -2.51 -2.52 4.66
N GLN A 157 -1.53 -2.37 3.78
CA GLN A 157 -1.03 -1.08 3.33
C GLN A 157 -1.35 -0.89 1.85
N PHE A 158 -1.49 0.37 1.45
CA PHE A 158 -1.70 0.70 0.05
C PHE A 158 -0.99 1.99 -0.33
N ILE A 159 -0.67 2.09 -1.61
CA ILE A 159 -0.14 3.29 -2.25
C ILE A 159 -0.96 3.52 -3.51
N VAL A 160 -1.54 4.70 -3.64
CA VAL A 160 -2.31 5.12 -4.80
C VAL A 160 -1.71 6.39 -5.39
N GLN A 161 -1.81 6.51 -6.70
CA GLN A 161 -1.42 7.72 -7.42
C GLN A 161 -2.66 8.41 -7.94
N GLY A 162 -2.77 9.71 -7.69
CA GLY A 162 -3.80 10.55 -8.27
C GLY A 162 -3.61 10.65 -9.79
N SER A 163 -4.60 10.26 -10.52
CA SER A 163 -4.65 10.32 -11.99
C SER A 163 -5.41 11.57 -12.47
#